data_7219c33fec6686cff13b98d3cbcfe05d
#
_entry.id   7219c33fec6686cff13b98d3cbcfe05d
#
_cell.length_a   1.000
_cell.length_b   1.000
_cell.length_c   1.000
_cell.angle_alpha   90.00
_cell.angle_beta   90.00
_cell.angle_gamma   90.00
#
_symmetry.space_group_name_H-M   'P 1'
#
loop_
_entity.id
_entity.type
_entity.pdbx_description
1 polymer ?
#
loop_
_entity_poly.entity_id
_entity_poly.type
_entity_poly.pdbx_seq_one_letter_code
_entity_poly.pdbx_strand_id
1 'polypeptide(L)'
;VTKDRDELYGLHLRGTDRPMPFINPYRKTGELSEIELLKLERHPLEIADAIIDTYSKEGPAGIAKVPGEVERLKWAGIYPQKQGGDNFMMRVKVPGGFLTAPQAREIGVAADAFGEGPDGTESRMFGARYADLTTRQTVQIHWLRIEDIPRIWRRFAAVGLTTVQACGDSARNVLCCPVSGVDADEAFDALPIARAVSDFFTGNREYANLPRKFKMSVSGCTEDCAQAEINDVGLWPARAVDGSLGFNLLVGGGLSDGERMASDIDVFVAQDQAVEVTRAIAQLFGELGNRENRGLARMRYLVQELGPEGFREELAKRARFDLVPAGEELTRRYRGDHVGVHRQKEDGYFYVGCSVPVGRMQGMELVEAARLADAYGDGTLRVGTDQNITFTGVHGDKVEALLAEDLLTKYSPFPGPFSRGVVACTGSEFCRYAIVETKERAVKWARFLDDQLAGEPVGVPPTPGEFSPKGDDAGVIRMHFSGCSASCAQPQIADIGFRGDVAHVGNHLSEAVDIGMGGSLGADAGFIDWIEGARPVNDVPDALLRVVRRYQAERRDDEPFHNWARRVPNDELRATLAAEGTGTPVSLGTKPGSGA
;
A
#
# COMPACT_ATOMS: atom_id res chain seq x y z
N VAL A 1 25.18 -21.50 -17.18
CA VAL A 1 23.95 -22.14 -16.66
C VAL A 1 23.15 -21.18 -15.80
N THR A 2 23.79 -20.36 -14.94
CA THR A 2 23.08 -19.43 -14.03
C THR A 2 22.42 -18.24 -14.73
N LYS A 3 23.02 -17.67 -15.80
CA LYS A 3 22.46 -16.51 -16.52
C LYS A 3 21.12 -16.82 -17.18
N ASP A 4 21.02 -17.98 -17.87
CA ASP A 4 19.78 -18.40 -18.54
C ASP A 4 18.61 -18.61 -17.55
N ARG A 5 18.91 -18.99 -16.32
CA ARG A 5 17.91 -19.25 -15.29
C ARG A 5 17.37 -17.95 -14.69
N ASP A 6 18.25 -17.02 -14.37
CA ASP A 6 17.85 -15.72 -13.84
C ASP A 6 17.01 -14.95 -14.85
N GLU A 7 17.39 -14.97 -16.12
CA GLU A 7 16.63 -14.36 -17.21
C GLU A 7 15.27 -15.06 -17.41
N LEU A 8 15.26 -16.41 -17.42
CA LEU A 8 14.05 -17.21 -17.66
C LEU A 8 12.96 -17.02 -16.60
N TYR A 9 13.34 -16.73 -15.34
CA TYR A 9 12.41 -16.58 -14.22
C TYR A 9 12.36 -15.16 -13.66
N GLY A 10 13.06 -14.19 -14.22
CA GLY A 10 13.06 -12.79 -13.78
C GLY A 10 13.58 -12.61 -12.35
N LEU A 11 14.59 -13.37 -11.94
CA LEU A 11 15.11 -13.35 -10.57
C LEU A 11 16.00 -12.15 -10.29
N HIS A 12 16.66 -11.60 -11.31
CA HIS A 12 17.54 -10.42 -11.23
C HIS A 12 18.68 -10.57 -10.20
N LEU A 13 19.14 -11.80 -9.91
CA LEU A 13 20.12 -12.06 -8.87
C LEU A 13 21.48 -11.46 -9.22
N ARG A 14 22.05 -10.68 -8.33
CA ARG A 14 23.38 -10.05 -8.48
C ARG A 14 24.03 -9.78 -7.12
N GLY A 15 25.29 -9.39 -7.16
CA GLY A 15 26.09 -9.14 -5.96
C GLY A 15 26.76 -10.39 -5.43
N THR A 16 27.49 -10.24 -4.33
CA THR A 16 28.21 -11.34 -3.67
C THR A 16 27.38 -11.96 -2.56
N ASP A 17 27.68 -13.23 -2.24
CA ASP A 17 27.06 -13.94 -1.10
C ASP A 17 27.56 -13.47 0.26
N ARG A 18 28.35 -12.39 0.30
CA ARG A 18 28.82 -11.83 1.56
C ARG A 18 27.62 -11.28 2.33
N PRO A 19 27.25 -11.91 3.45
CA PRO A 19 26.26 -11.31 4.34
C PRO A 19 26.80 -9.95 4.80
N MET A 20 25.92 -8.95 4.90
CA MET A 20 26.31 -7.71 5.57
C MET A 20 26.76 -8.05 6.98
N PRO A 21 27.88 -7.50 7.47
CA PRO A 21 28.36 -7.79 8.80
C PRO A 21 27.30 -7.40 9.84
N PHE A 22 27.00 -8.32 10.75
CA PHE A 22 26.10 -8.06 11.87
C PHE A 22 26.82 -7.27 12.97
N ILE A 23 27.16 -6.03 12.70
CA ILE A 23 27.71 -5.12 13.68
C ILE A 23 26.55 -4.31 14.24
N ASN A 24 26.13 -4.64 15.45
CA ASN A 24 25.13 -3.86 16.18
C ASN A 24 25.74 -3.43 17.52
N PRO A 25 26.19 -2.17 17.65
CA PRO A 25 26.77 -1.67 18.90
C PRO A 25 25.76 -1.57 20.05
N TYR A 26 24.46 -1.62 19.75
CA TYR A 26 23.37 -1.57 20.74
C TYR A 26 22.91 -2.96 21.19
N ARG A 27 23.59 -3.98 20.77
CA ARG A 27 23.29 -5.37 21.12
C ARG A 27 23.38 -5.58 22.62
N LYS A 28 22.29 -6.09 23.24
CA LYS A 28 22.18 -6.25 24.70
C LYS A 28 22.50 -7.66 25.16
N THR A 29 22.00 -8.68 24.48
CA THR A 29 22.12 -10.08 24.89
C THR A 29 23.09 -10.88 24.05
N GLY A 30 23.35 -10.47 22.84
CA GLY A 30 24.18 -11.21 21.90
C GLY A 30 23.48 -12.37 21.22
N GLU A 31 22.20 -12.60 21.49
CA GLU A 31 21.42 -13.68 20.89
C GLU A 31 20.61 -13.17 19.69
N LEU A 32 20.73 -13.84 18.56
CA LEU A 32 19.94 -13.52 17.36
C LEU A 32 18.53 -14.08 17.47
N SER A 33 17.54 -13.36 16.92
CA SER A 33 16.19 -13.88 16.80
C SER A 33 16.13 -15.07 15.82
N GLU A 34 15.14 -15.95 15.96
CA GLU A 34 14.98 -17.15 15.11
C GLU A 34 15.06 -16.84 13.62
N ILE A 35 14.44 -15.75 13.17
CA ILE A 35 14.49 -15.37 11.76
C ILE A 35 15.91 -14.97 11.30
N GLU A 36 16.71 -14.38 12.18
CA GLU A 36 18.10 -14.06 11.87
C GLU A 36 18.94 -15.33 11.76
N LEU A 37 18.71 -16.33 12.62
CA LEU A 37 19.35 -17.64 12.51
C LEU A 37 19.00 -18.33 11.19
N LEU A 38 17.73 -18.30 10.78
CA LEU A 38 17.30 -18.85 9.48
C LEU A 38 17.99 -18.16 8.29
N LYS A 39 18.23 -16.85 8.36
CA LYS A 39 18.95 -16.09 7.32
C LYS A 39 20.44 -16.40 7.27
N LEU A 40 21.05 -16.86 8.39
CA LEU A 40 22.44 -17.31 8.44
C LEU A 40 22.64 -18.71 7.87
N GLU A 41 21.65 -19.62 8.05
CA GLU A 41 21.74 -20.99 7.53
C GLU A 41 21.80 -21.02 6.00
N ARG A 42 21.02 -20.16 5.34
CA ARG A 42 20.94 -20.08 3.89
C ARG A 42 20.55 -18.66 3.45
N HIS A 43 21.20 -18.17 2.40
CA HIS A 43 20.89 -16.85 1.87
C HIS A 43 19.40 -16.74 1.45
N PRO A 44 18.67 -15.69 1.88
CA PRO A 44 17.23 -15.61 1.68
C PRO A 44 16.77 -15.72 0.20
N LEU A 45 17.56 -15.24 -0.76
CA LEU A 45 17.20 -15.29 -2.18
C LEU A 45 17.37 -16.68 -2.81
N GLU A 46 18.03 -17.62 -2.16
CA GLU A 46 18.14 -19.01 -2.63
C GLU A 46 16.82 -19.77 -2.55
N ILE A 47 15.81 -19.19 -1.92
CA ILE A 47 14.44 -19.74 -1.90
C ILE A 47 13.87 -19.89 -3.31
N ALA A 48 14.25 -19.02 -4.26
CA ALA A 48 13.79 -19.11 -5.63
C ALA A 48 14.23 -20.43 -6.28
N ASP A 49 15.47 -20.86 -6.04
CA ASP A 49 15.98 -22.14 -6.52
C ASP A 49 15.22 -23.32 -5.90
N ALA A 50 14.96 -23.28 -4.61
CA ALA A 50 14.19 -24.31 -3.92
C ALA A 50 12.75 -24.41 -4.46
N ILE A 51 12.10 -23.29 -4.80
CA ILE A 51 10.77 -23.28 -5.42
C ILE A 51 10.85 -23.96 -6.80
N ILE A 52 11.82 -23.59 -7.65
CA ILE A 52 11.93 -24.10 -9.01
C ILE A 52 12.30 -25.58 -9.03
N ASP A 53 13.28 -25.99 -8.21
CA ASP A 53 13.87 -27.34 -8.30
C ASP A 53 13.13 -28.39 -7.48
N THR A 54 12.54 -27.96 -6.35
CA THR A 54 11.99 -28.87 -5.35
C THR A 54 10.49 -28.66 -5.13
N TYR A 55 10.06 -27.47 -4.67
CA TYR A 55 8.69 -27.28 -4.20
C TYR A 55 7.65 -27.27 -5.30
N SER A 56 8.03 -26.87 -6.52
CA SER A 56 7.15 -27.01 -7.70
C SER A 56 6.86 -28.46 -8.08
N LYS A 57 7.65 -29.42 -7.58
CA LYS A 57 7.49 -30.85 -7.86
C LYS A 57 6.94 -31.63 -6.67
N GLU A 58 7.34 -31.24 -5.45
CA GLU A 58 6.94 -31.94 -4.21
C GLU A 58 5.72 -31.30 -3.55
N GLY A 59 5.29 -30.14 -4.03
CA GLY A 59 4.17 -29.40 -3.46
C GLY A 59 4.44 -28.88 -2.04
N PRO A 60 3.39 -28.50 -1.31
CA PRO A 60 3.49 -27.99 0.07
C PRO A 60 4.15 -28.97 1.04
N ALA A 61 4.05 -30.28 0.78
CA ALA A 61 4.71 -31.31 1.59
C ALA A 61 6.25 -31.18 1.55
N GLY A 62 6.82 -30.72 0.44
CA GLY A 62 8.26 -30.43 0.32
C GLY A 62 8.68 -29.27 1.22
N ILE A 63 7.89 -28.21 1.25
CA ILE A 63 8.12 -27.03 2.11
C ILE A 63 8.09 -27.43 3.59
N ALA A 64 7.12 -28.25 3.99
CA ALA A 64 6.92 -28.68 5.39
C ALA A 64 8.10 -29.50 5.95
N LYS A 65 8.93 -30.10 5.09
CA LYS A 65 10.12 -30.88 5.51
C LYS A 65 11.27 -29.98 6.00
N VAL A 66 11.26 -28.69 5.64
CA VAL A 66 12.37 -27.77 5.92
C VAL A 66 11.92 -26.72 6.95
N PRO A 67 12.44 -26.74 8.19
CA PRO A 67 12.10 -25.76 9.20
C PRO A 67 12.36 -24.32 8.71
N GLY A 68 11.41 -23.41 8.99
CA GLY A 68 11.53 -21.99 8.65
C GLY A 68 11.34 -21.65 7.16
N GLU A 69 11.13 -22.63 6.29
CA GLU A 69 11.03 -22.40 4.85
C GLU A 69 9.84 -21.52 4.45
N VAL A 70 8.73 -21.64 5.17
CA VAL A 70 7.56 -20.77 5.02
C VAL A 70 7.91 -19.28 5.20
N GLU A 71 8.85 -18.97 6.10
CA GLU A 71 9.33 -17.60 6.28
C GLU A 71 10.22 -17.16 5.10
N ARG A 72 11.05 -18.06 4.57
CA ARG A 72 11.93 -17.77 3.42
C ARG A 72 11.14 -17.54 2.12
N LEU A 73 9.99 -18.19 1.91
CA LEU A 73 9.12 -17.95 0.75
C LEU A 73 8.79 -16.46 0.54
N LYS A 74 8.78 -15.67 1.60
CA LYS A 74 8.49 -14.22 1.55
C LYS A 74 9.47 -13.44 0.67
N TRP A 75 10.74 -13.86 0.58
CA TRP A 75 11.72 -13.20 -0.30
C TRP A 75 11.44 -13.43 -1.79
N ALA A 76 10.75 -14.51 -2.11
CA ALA A 76 10.22 -14.75 -3.45
C ALA A 76 8.85 -14.07 -3.70
N GLY A 77 8.32 -13.33 -2.71
CA GLY A 77 6.99 -12.71 -2.79
C GLY A 77 5.83 -13.69 -2.57
N ILE A 78 6.09 -14.90 -2.07
CA ILE A 78 5.10 -15.96 -1.89
C ILE A 78 4.72 -16.10 -0.42
N TYR A 79 3.42 -16.29 -0.15
CA TYR A 79 2.87 -16.45 1.19
C TYR A 79 1.84 -17.56 1.26
N PRO A 80 1.88 -18.43 2.27
CA PRO A 80 0.76 -19.32 2.55
C PRO A 80 -0.46 -18.50 3.00
N GLN A 81 -1.63 -18.90 2.53
CA GLN A 81 -2.91 -18.30 2.92
C GLN A 81 -3.48 -18.90 4.21
N LYS A 82 -4.54 -18.25 4.77
CA LYS A 82 -5.19 -18.68 6.02
C LYS A 82 -5.83 -20.05 5.90
N GLN A 83 -6.39 -20.37 4.75
CA GLN A 83 -7.12 -21.62 4.49
C GLN A 83 -6.22 -22.87 4.56
N GLY A 84 -4.92 -22.65 4.71
CA GLY A 84 -3.94 -23.72 4.97
C GLY A 84 -3.36 -24.36 3.72
N GLY A 85 -2.34 -25.10 3.95
CA GLY A 85 -1.62 -26.13 3.20
C GLY A 85 -1.28 -25.84 1.76
N ASP A 86 -2.23 -25.79 0.87
CA ASP A 86 -1.98 -25.91 -0.57
C ASP A 86 -2.07 -24.59 -1.35
N ASN A 87 -2.56 -23.52 -0.71
CA ASN A 87 -2.81 -22.26 -1.38
C ASN A 87 -1.88 -21.14 -0.93
N PHE A 88 -1.40 -20.39 -1.90
CA PHE A 88 -0.45 -19.30 -1.68
C PHE A 88 -0.95 -18.00 -2.34
N MET A 89 -0.52 -16.88 -1.75
CA MET A 89 -0.61 -15.57 -2.36
C MET A 89 0.74 -15.20 -2.96
N MET A 90 0.74 -14.64 -4.15
CA MET A 90 1.90 -14.03 -4.79
C MET A 90 1.77 -12.50 -4.77
N ARG A 91 2.86 -11.81 -4.46
CA ARG A 91 2.94 -10.35 -4.59
C ARG A 91 3.88 -9.96 -5.72
N VAL A 92 3.36 -9.21 -6.69
CA VAL A 92 4.11 -8.70 -7.85
C VAL A 92 4.65 -7.31 -7.52
N LYS A 93 5.93 -7.05 -7.78
CA LYS A 93 6.52 -5.71 -7.65
C LYS A 93 6.07 -4.81 -8.80
N VAL A 94 5.70 -3.59 -8.47
CA VAL A 94 5.30 -2.54 -9.41
C VAL A 94 5.94 -1.22 -8.94
N PRO A 95 7.23 -0.99 -9.24
CA PRO A 95 7.94 0.19 -8.78
C PRO A 95 7.29 1.49 -9.24
N GLY A 96 7.00 2.39 -8.29
CA GLY A 96 6.28 3.62 -8.54
C GLY A 96 4.83 3.46 -8.99
N GLY A 97 4.26 2.25 -8.86
CA GLY A 97 2.91 1.96 -9.35
C GLY A 97 2.78 1.88 -10.88
N PHE A 98 3.90 1.87 -11.61
CA PHE A 98 3.92 1.92 -13.08
C PHE A 98 3.84 0.53 -13.69
N LEU A 99 2.85 0.30 -14.54
CA LEU A 99 2.67 -0.89 -15.37
C LEU A 99 2.53 -0.50 -16.84
N THR A 100 3.23 -1.19 -17.73
CA THR A 100 2.87 -1.18 -19.14
C THR A 100 1.63 -2.05 -19.39
N ALA A 101 0.89 -1.81 -20.45
CA ALA A 101 -0.29 -2.61 -20.79
C ALA A 101 0.04 -4.12 -20.93
N PRO A 102 1.17 -4.55 -21.54
CA PRO A 102 1.58 -5.95 -21.51
C PRO A 102 1.80 -6.50 -20.09
N GLN A 103 2.38 -5.73 -19.18
CA GLN A 103 2.58 -6.14 -17.78
C GLN A 103 1.25 -6.30 -17.04
N ALA A 104 0.34 -5.33 -17.15
CA ALA A 104 -0.99 -5.40 -16.55
C ALA A 104 -1.78 -6.60 -17.09
N ARG A 105 -1.71 -6.83 -18.41
CA ARG A 105 -2.34 -7.99 -19.08
C ARG A 105 -1.82 -9.32 -18.53
N GLU A 106 -0.49 -9.48 -18.38
CA GLU A 106 0.08 -10.72 -17.85
C GLU A 106 -0.28 -10.99 -16.40
N ILE A 107 -0.38 -9.95 -15.56
CA ILE A 107 -0.88 -10.08 -14.19
C ILE A 107 -2.34 -10.56 -14.20
N GLY A 108 -3.18 -9.94 -15.02
CA GLY A 108 -4.59 -10.30 -15.16
C GLY A 108 -4.78 -11.73 -15.65
N VAL A 109 -4.05 -12.13 -16.70
CA VAL A 109 -4.07 -13.52 -17.22
C VAL A 109 -3.58 -14.52 -16.18
N ALA A 110 -2.56 -14.17 -15.39
CA ALA A 110 -2.07 -15.05 -14.33
C ALA A 110 -3.11 -15.22 -13.21
N ALA A 111 -3.80 -14.13 -12.82
CA ALA A 111 -4.88 -14.20 -11.85
C ALA A 111 -6.05 -15.07 -12.35
N ASP A 112 -6.44 -14.92 -13.61
CA ASP A 112 -7.53 -15.69 -14.21
C ASP A 112 -7.18 -17.18 -14.38
N ALA A 113 -5.97 -17.49 -14.85
CA ALA A 113 -5.56 -18.85 -15.18
C ALA A 113 -5.13 -19.69 -13.96
N PHE A 114 -4.65 -19.05 -12.89
CA PHE A 114 -4.04 -19.75 -11.75
C PHE A 114 -4.67 -19.38 -10.39
N GLY A 115 -5.47 -18.33 -10.32
CA GLY A 115 -6.03 -17.78 -9.08
C GLY A 115 -7.42 -18.34 -8.73
N GLU A 116 -7.74 -19.56 -9.13
CA GLU A 116 -9.02 -20.20 -8.84
C GLU A 116 -9.02 -20.85 -7.46
N GLY A 117 -9.91 -20.38 -6.60
CA GLY A 117 -10.14 -20.98 -5.29
C GLY A 117 -10.99 -22.25 -5.38
N PRO A 118 -11.07 -23.02 -4.28
CA PRO A 118 -12.03 -24.13 -4.17
C PRO A 118 -13.48 -23.68 -4.38
N ASP A 119 -14.33 -24.61 -4.83
CA ASP A 119 -15.76 -24.34 -5.02
C ASP A 119 -16.41 -23.73 -3.77
N GLY A 120 -17.21 -22.69 -3.96
CA GLY A 120 -17.90 -21.97 -2.90
C GLY A 120 -17.07 -20.94 -2.13
N THR A 121 -15.85 -20.65 -2.61
CA THR A 121 -15.00 -19.56 -2.08
C THR A 121 -15.14 -18.24 -2.84
N GLU A 122 -15.95 -18.22 -3.91
CA GLU A 122 -16.21 -17.01 -4.68
C GLU A 122 -16.93 -15.96 -3.85
N SER A 123 -16.50 -14.72 -3.94
CA SER A 123 -17.21 -13.60 -3.35
C SER A 123 -18.46 -13.26 -4.15
N ARG A 124 -19.57 -13.05 -3.47
CA ARG A 124 -20.81 -12.58 -4.12
C ARG A 124 -20.66 -11.16 -4.70
N MET A 125 -19.75 -10.37 -4.13
CA MET A 125 -19.54 -8.98 -4.54
C MET A 125 -18.49 -8.87 -5.65
N PHE A 126 -17.41 -9.63 -5.56
CA PHE A 126 -16.25 -9.48 -6.43
C PHE A 126 -16.04 -10.64 -7.42
N GLY A 127 -16.78 -11.76 -7.28
CA GLY A 127 -16.57 -12.95 -8.08
C GLY A 127 -15.40 -13.80 -7.60
N ALA A 128 -14.49 -14.18 -8.50
CA ALA A 128 -13.31 -15.03 -8.23
C ALA A 128 -12.09 -14.54 -9.03
N ARG A 129 -10.93 -15.18 -8.85
CA ARG A 129 -9.71 -14.99 -9.66
C ARG A 129 -9.19 -13.55 -9.62
N TYR A 130 -8.92 -13.08 -8.39
CA TYR A 130 -8.61 -11.67 -8.12
C TYR A 130 -7.17 -11.27 -8.43
N ALA A 131 -7.03 -10.01 -8.89
CA ALA A 131 -5.81 -9.21 -8.85
C ALA A 131 -6.04 -8.05 -7.87
N ASP A 132 -5.55 -8.18 -6.63
CA ASP A 132 -5.74 -7.17 -5.57
C ASP A 132 -4.65 -6.10 -5.62
N LEU A 133 -5.02 -4.85 -5.91
CA LEU A 133 -4.16 -3.68 -5.78
C LEU A 133 -3.91 -3.37 -4.30
N THR A 134 -2.73 -2.89 -3.97
CA THR A 134 -2.36 -2.68 -2.55
C THR A 134 -1.95 -1.25 -2.26
N THR A 135 -2.06 -0.85 -0.99
CA THR A 135 -1.58 0.45 -0.49
C THR A 135 -0.07 0.66 -0.67
N ARG A 136 0.65 -0.31 -1.23
CA ARG A 136 2.05 -0.21 -1.58
C ARG A 136 2.29 -0.35 -3.08
N GLN A 137 1.29 0.01 -3.88
CA GLN A 137 1.36 0.00 -5.34
C GLN A 137 1.82 -1.34 -5.93
N THR A 138 1.56 -2.46 -5.25
CA THR A 138 1.84 -3.82 -5.72
C THR A 138 0.54 -4.53 -6.07
N VAL A 139 0.62 -5.62 -6.82
CA VAL A 139 -0.54 -6.48 -7.10
C VAL A 139 -0.38 -7.80 -6.37
N GLN A 140 -1.46 -8.31 -5.80
CA GLN A 140 -1.52 -9.63 -5.17
C GLN A 140 -2.44 -10.54 -5.97
N ILE A 141 -1.98 -11.77 -6.20
CA ILE A 141 -2.77 -12.85 -6.79
C ILE A 141 -2.96 -13.92 -5.72
N HIS A 142 -4.17 -14.38 -5.54
CA HIS A 142 -4.58 -15.33 -4.50
C HIS A 142 -4.84 -16.72 -5.07
N TRP A 143 -4.99 -17.72 -4.20
CA TRP A 143 -5.32 -19.10 -4.50
C TRP A 143 -4.28 -19.88 -5.33
N LEU A 144 -3.06 -19.34 -5.47
CA LEU A 144 -2.02 -19.99 -6.29
C LEU A 144 -1.51 -21.27 -5.63
N ARG A 145 -1.14 -22.24 -6.46
CA ARG A 145 -0.42 -23.44 -6.03
C ARG A 145 1.08 -23.25 -6.22
N ILE A 146 1.87 -23.80 -5.31
CA ILE A 146 3.33 -23.66 -5.37
C ILE A 146 3.91 -24.31 -6.64
N GLU A 147 3.26 -25.32 -7.18
CA GLU A 147 3.61 -26.02 -8.40
C GLU A 147 3.55 -25.13 -9.63
N ASP A 148 2.68 -24.13 -9.65
CA ASP A 148 2.49 -23.21 -10.77
C ASP A 148 3.43 -22.00 -10.75
N ILE A 149 4.08 -21.71 -9.61
CA ILE A 149 4.91 -20.51 -9.45
C ILE A 149 5.99 -20.37 -10.53
N PRO A 150 6.79 -21.42 -10.89
CA PRO A 150 7.80 -21.26 -11.94
C PRO A 150 7.19 -20.96 -13.31
N ARG A 151 5.97 -21.43 -13.57
CA ARG A 151 5.26 -21.17 -14.82
C ARG A 151 4.80 -19.71 -14.89
N ILE A 152 4.30 -19.18 -13.79
CA ILE A 152 3.90 -17.75 -13.68
C ILE A 152 5.14 -16.86 -13.81
N TRP A 153 6.24 -17.18 -13.12
CA TRP A 153 7.47 -16.41 -13.21
C TRP A 153 8.04 -16.31 -14.63
N ARG A 154 8.00 -17.39 -15.42
CA ARG A 154 8.42 -17.33 -16.82
C ARG A 154 7.58 -16.37 -17.65
N ARG A 155 6.29 -16.32 -17.42
CA ARG A 155 5.39 -15.37 -18.08
C ARG A 155 5.70 -13.93 -17.67
N PHE A 156 5.92 -13.71 -16.38
CA PHE A 156 6.27 -12.40 -15.84
C PHE A 156 7.62 -11.91 -16.34
N ALA A 157 8.63 -12.77 -16.36
CA ALA A 157 9.94 -12.44 -16.88
C ALA A 157 9.90 -11.96 -18.35
N ALA A 158 9.04 -12.56 -19.18
CA ALA A 158 8.87 -12.19 -20.58
C ALA A 158 8.40 -10.73 -20.78
N VAL A 159 7.77 -10.12 -19.78
CA VAL A 159 7.32 -8.72 -19.79
C VAL A 159 8.05 -7.84 -18.77
N GLY A 160 9.13 -8.34 -18.15
CA GLY A 160 9.95 -7.60 -17.18
C GLY A 160 9.29 -7.41 -15.80
N LEU A 161 8.36 -8.28 -15.42
CA LEU A 161 7.81 -8.34 -14.06
C LEU A 161 8.61 -9.27 -13.16
N THR A 162 8.62 -8.99 -11.85
CA THR A 162 9.23 -9.86 -10.84
C THR A 162 8.46 -9.84 -9.53
N THR A 163 8.62 -10.91 -8.75
CA THR A 163 8.10 -11.02 -7.38
C THR A 163 9.22 -11.04 -6.33
N VAL A 164 10.48 -11.05 -6.79
CA VAL A 164 11.67 -11.10 -5.94
C VAL A 164 11.70 -9.89 -4.99
N GLN A 165 11.88 -10.15 -3.70
CA GLN A 165 11.88 -9.12 -2.64
C GLN A 165 10.60 -8.25 -2.58
N ALA A 166 9.50 -8.68 -3.19
CA ALA A 166 8.22 -8.03 -2.95
C ALA A 166 7.80 -8.12 -1.47
N CYS A 167 8.42 -9.02 -0.73
CA CYS A 167 8.32 -9.13 0.72
C CYS A 167 9.63 -9.60 1.39
N GLY A 168 9.57 -10.06 2.65
CA GLY A 168 10.74 -10.45 3.43
C GLY A 168 11.38 -9.27 4.19
N ASP A 169 12.54 -9.53 4.80
CA ASP A 169 13.34 -8.49 5.47
C ASP A 169 14.33 -7.88 4.48
N SER A 170 13.79 -7.13 3.56
CA SER A 170 14.49 -6.52 2.43
C SER A 170 13.80 -5.23 1.99
N ALA A 171 14.38 -4.55 1.02
CA ALA A 171 13.76 -3.40 0.36
C ALA A 171 12.45 -3.83 -0.32
N ARG A 172 11.36 -3.13 0.06
CA ARG A 172 10.01 -3.36 -0.49
C ARG A 172 9.82 -2.58 -1.77
N ASN A 173 8.64 -2.75 -2.40
CA ASN A 173 8.28 -1.91 -3.53
C ASN A 173 8.48 -0.43 -3.18
N VAL A 174 9.17 0.32 -4.03
CA VAL A 174 9.40 1.76 -3.87
C VAL A 174 8.14 2.48 -4.34
N LEU A 175 7.62 3.36 -3.49
CA LEU A 175 6.45 4.19 -3.81
C LEU A 175 6.85 5.43 -4.59
N CYS A 176 5.96 5.88 -5.47
CA CYS A 176 6.01 7.17 -6.14
C CYS A 176 4.59 7.70 -6.34
N CYS A 177 4.44 8.99 -6.67
CA CYS A 177 3.15 9.50 -7.14
C CYS A 177 2.73 8.73 -8.40
N PRO A 178 1.51 8.19 -8.48
CA PRO A 178 1.10 7.39 -9.64
C PRO A 178 1.08 8.19 -10.95
N VAL A 179 0.90 9.50 -10.88
CA VAL A 179 0.90 10.39 -12.05
C VAL A 179 2.22 11.15 -12.24
N SER A 180 3.30 10.72 -11.55
CA SER A 180 4.63 11.31 -11.76
C SER A 180 5.05 11.18 -13.22
N GLY A 181 5.62 12.24 -13.75
CA GLY A 181 5.99 12.41 -15.15
C GLY A 181 4.90 13.02 -16.02
N VAL A 182 3.64 13.06 -15.57
CA VAL A 182 2.52 13.61 -16.34
C VAL A 182 1.71 14.69 -15.60
N ASP A 183 1.82 14.78 -14.27
CA ASP A 183 1.08 15.73 -13.46
C ASP A 183 1.52 17.17 -13.75
N ALA A 184 0.54 18.07 -13.99
CA ALA A 184 0.81 19.49 -14.25
C ALA A 184 1.41 20.21 -13.03
N ASP A 185 1.13 19.75 -11.83
CA ASP A 185 1.48 20.38 -10.56
C ASP A 185 2.71 19.75 -9.87
N GLU A 186 3.36 18.74 -10.48
CA GLU A 186 4.56 18.14 -9.90
C GLU A 186 5.78 19.09 -9.98
N ALA A 187 6.66 19.05 -8.99
CA ALA A 187 7.90 19.81 -9.02
C ALA A 187 8.89 19.24 -10.06
N PHE A 188 8.95 17.93 -10.18
CA PHE A 188 9.74 17.20 -11.18
C PHE A 188 9.30 15.71 -11.24
N ASP A 189 9.63 15.04 -12.36
CA ASP A 189 9.37 13.63 -12.56
C ASP A 189 10.29 12.76 -11.67
N ALA A 190 9.72 12.16 -10.62
CA ALA A 190 10.43 11.28 -9.69
C ALA A 190 10.33 9.79 -10.08
N LEU A 191 9.51 9.41 -11.06
CA LEU A 191 9.30 8.01 -11.42
C LEU A 191 10.57 7.29 -11.89
N PRO A 192 11.43 7.87 -12.76
CA PRO A 192 12.71 7.26 -13.15
C PRO A 192 13.62 7.00 -11.95
N ILE A 193 13.61 7.91 -10.97
CA ILE A 193 14.43 7.83 -9.74
C ILE A 193 13.89 6.69 -8.85
N ALA A 194 12.59 6.62 -8.62
CA ALA A 194 11.96 5.56 -7.84
C ALA A 194 12.22 4.17 -8.45
N ARG A 195 12.19 4.07 -9.78
CA ARG A 195 12.55 2.83 -10.50
C ARG A 195 14.03 2.49 -10.33
N ALA A 196 14.93 3.45 -10.49
CA ALA A 196 16.36 3.23 -10.29
C ALA A 196 16.69 2.76 -8.87
N VAL A 197 16.05 3.35 -7.84
CA VAL A 197 16.16 2.88 -6.44
C VAL A 197 15.65 1.43 -6.32
N SER A 198 14.48 1.12 -6.89
CA SER A 198 13.93 -0.25 -6.86
C SER A 198 14.85 -1.24 -7.56
N ASP A 199 15.37 -0.89 -8.72
CA ASP A 199 16.25 -1.74 -9.53
C ASP A 199 17.58 -2.00 -8.81
N PHE A 200 18.11 -1.02 -8.08
CA PHE A 200 19.30 -1.20 -7.26
C PHE A 200 19.12 -2.32 -6.23
N PHE A 201 17.99 -2.39 -5.56
CA PHE A 201 17.74 -3.36 -4.47
C PHE A 201 17.21 -4.71 -4.96
N THR A 202 16.49 -4.75 -6.09
CA THR A 202 15.86 -5.98 -6.56
C THR A 202 16.90 -7.01 -7.01
N GLY A 203 16.89 -8.20 -6.39
CA GLY A 203 17.85 -9.27 -6.65
C GLY A 203 19.26 -9.01 -6.11
N ASN A 204 19.49 -7.88 -5.45
CA ASN A 204 20.79 -7.56 -4.88
C ASN A 204 21.04 -8.33 -3.58
N ARG A 205 21.89 -9.35 -3.64
CA ARG A 205 22.18 -10.26 -2.51
C ARG A 205 22.74 -9.53 -1.30
N GLU A 206 23.52 -8.48 -1.49
CA GLU A 206 24.14 -7.71 -0.39
C GLU A 206 23.11 -6.99 0.48
N TYR A 207 21.92 -6.64 -0.07
CA TYR A 207 20.85 -5.88 0.60
C TYR A 207 19.56 -6.70 0.81
N ALA A 208 19.64 -8.02 0.62
CA ALA A 208 18.49 -8.91 0.80
C ALA A 208 18.33 -9.43 2.25
N ASN A 209 19.27 -9.11 3.15
CA ASN A 209 19.29 -9.52 4.55
C ASN A 209 19.31 -8.31 5.48
N LEU A 210 18.22 -7.53 5.51
CA LEU A 210 18.05 -6.43 6.46
C LEU A 210 17.43 -6.94 7.78
N PRO A 211 17.54 -6.19 8.89
CA PRO A 211 16.91 -6.57 10.16
C PRO A 211 15.39 -6.74 10.05
N ARG A 212 14.75 -5.93 9.19
CA ARG A 212 13.30 -5.95 8.96
C ARG A 212 12.98 -5.40 7.57
N LYS A 213 11.66 -5.47 7.19
CA LYS A 213 11.15 -4.81 5.99
C LYS A 213 11.64 -3.37 5.93
N PHE A 214 12.13 -2.95 4.78
CA PHE A 214 12.64 -1.62 4.49
C PHE A 214 11.78 -0.97 3.42
N LYS A 215 11.06 0.07 3.78
CA LYS A 215 10.07 0.74 2.94
C LYS A 215 10.60 2.09 2.49
N MET A 216 10.48 2.39 1.21
CA MET A 216 10.94 3.64 0.62
C MET A 216 9.84 4.31 -0.19
N SER A 217 9.86 5.63 -0.21
CA SER A 217 9.01 6.51 -0.99
C SER A 217 9.87 7.59 -1.63
N VAL A 218 9.63 7.86 -2.92
CA VAL A 218 10.33 8.89 -3.70
C VAL A 218 9.27 9.74 -4.39
N SER A 219 9.15 11.01 -4.03
CA SER A 219 8.11 11.90 -4.53
C SER A 219 8.68 13.18 -5.10
N GLY A 220 8.28 13.52 -6.33
CA GLY A 220 8.42 14.86 -6.91
C GLY A 220 7.12 15.64 -6.86
N CYS A 221 6.07 15.07 -6.28
CA CYS A 221 4.73 15.65 -6.17
C CYS A 221 4.61 16.52 -4.91
N THR A 222 3.97 17.67 -5.03
CA THR A 222 3.75 18.60 -3.92
C THR A 222 2.59 18.19 -2.99
N GLU A 223 1.96 17.03 -3.23
CA GLU A 223 0.76 16.56 -2.51
C GLU A 223 0.99 15.29 -1.68
N ASP A 224 2.22 14.88 -1.42
CA ASP A 224 2.64 13.67 -0.67
C ASP A 224 1.88 12.37 -1.04
N CYS A 225 1.51 12.20 -2.32
CA CYS A 225 0.78 11.01 -2.78
C CYS A 225 1.56 9.70 -2.55
N ALA A 226 2.87 9.77 -2.41
CA ALA A 226 3.75 8.65 -2.12
C ALA A 226 3.95 8.38 -0.63
N GLN A 227 3.30 9.16 0.26
CA GLN A 227 3.25 8.95 1.71
C GLN A 227 4.65 8.88 2.35
N ALA A 228 5.50 9.87 2.08
CA ALA A 228 6.89 9.91 2.55
C ALA A 228 7.01 9.76 4.08
N GLU A 229 6.12 10.41 4.81
CA GLU A 229 6.13 10.50 6.28
C GLU A 229 5.93 9.17 7.02
N ILE A 230 5.37 8.15 6.35
CA ILE A 230 5.10 6.83 6.98
C ILE A 230 5.97 5.69 6.41
N ASN A 231 7.07 6.05 5.75
CA ASN A 231 8.04 5.11 5.22
C ASN A 231 9.34 5.12 6.03
N ASP A 232 10.12 4.02 5.97
CA ASP A 232 11.42 3.94 6.63
C ASP A 232 12.38 4.98 6.04
N VAL A 233 12.26 5.26 4.72
CA VAL A 233 12.91 6.37 4.02
C VAL A 233 11.87 7.09 3.17
N GLY A 234 11.74 8.40 3.36
CA GLY A 234 10.94 9.31 2.54
C GLY A 234 11.85 10.33 1.86
N LEU A 235 11.77 10.40 0.54
CA LEU A 235 12.37 11.45 -0.27
C LEU A 235 11.22 12.30 -0.80
N TRP A 236 11.06 13.51 -0.28
CA TRP A 236 10.01 14.41 -0.73
C TRP A 236 10.57 15.70 -1.33
N PRO A 237 9.82 16.37 -2.24
CA PRO A 237 10.40 17.41 -3.09
C PRO A 237 10.88 18.62 -2.31
N ALA A 238 12.06 19.08 -2.66
CA ALA A 238 12.68 20.26 -2.07
C ALA A 238 13.46 21.07 -3.11
N ARG A 239 13.71 22.34 -2.79
CA ARG A 239 14.55 23.25 -3.56
C ARG A 239 15.78 23.61 -2.73
N ALA A 240 16.97 23.35 -3.25
CA ALA A 240 18.22 23.75 -2.64
C ALA A 240 18.44 25.27 -2.73
N VAL A 241 19.40 25.79 -1.97
CA VAL A 241 19.75 27.21 -1.93
C VAL A 241 20.18 27.76 -3.31
N ASP A 242 20.78 26.91 -4.14
CA ASP A 242 21.17 27.27 -5.51
C ASP A 242 20.03 27.18 -6.53
N GLY A 243 18.82 26.83 -6.08
CA GLY A 243 17.63 26.70 -6.91
C GLY A 243 17.45 25.29 -7.53
N SER A 244 18.40 24.38 -7.38
CA SER A 244 18.27 23.03 -7.91
C SER A 244 17.15 22.25 -7.18
N LEU A 245 16.43 21.40 -7.94
CA LEU A 245 15.36 20.56 -7.42
C LEU A 245 15.90 19.17 -7.04
N GLY A 246 15.50 18.71 -5.87
CA GLY A 246 15.85 17.42 -5.32
C GLY A 246 14.90 17.05 -4.18
N PHE A 247 15.42 16.46 -3.12
CA PHE A 247 14.63 15.94 -2.02
C PHE A 247 15.15 16.40 -0.67
N ASN A 248 14.26 16.65 0.27
CA ASN A 248 14.58 16.55 1.69
C ASN A 248 14.42 15.09 2.14
N LEU A 249 15.25 14.67 3.08
CA LEU A 249 15.33 13.28 3.53
C LEU A 249 14.63 13.09 4.88
N LEU A 250 13.59 12.26 4.85
CA LEU A 250 12.88 11.78 6.03
C LEU A 250 13.26 10.34 6.37
N VAL A 251 13.38 10.00 7.65
CA VAL A 251 13.75 8.65 8.09
C VAL A 251 12.92 8.16 9.27
N GLY A 252 12.66 6.85 9.32
CA GLY A 252 12.09 6.17 10.48
C GLY A 252 10.57 6.21 10.59
N GLY A 253 9.85 6.55 9.53
CA GLY A 253 8.40 6.49 9.50
C GLY A 253 7.85 5.07 9.50
N GLY A 254 6.63 4.90 9.97
CA GLY A 254 5.95 3.61 9.92
C GLY A 254 4.72 3.50 10.78
N LEU A 255 3.84 2.62 10.34
CA LEU A 255 2.58 2.27 11.01
C LEU A 255 2.68 0.93 11.75
N SER A 256 1.57 0.38 12.23
CA SER A 256 1.47 -0.78 13.11
C SER A 256 1.72 -0.39 14.57
N ASP A 257 1.94 -1.35 15.45
CA ASP A 257 2.22 -1.05 16.87
C ASP A 257 3.44 -0.13 17.00
N GLY A 258 3.27 1.01 17.69
CA GLY A 258 4.28 2.06 17.83
C GLY A 258 4.47 2.87 16.53
N GLU A 259 3.36 3.34 15.96
CA GLU A 259 3.37 4.22 14.80
C GLU A 259 4.21 5.47 15.04
N ARG A 260 4.85 5.95 13.96
CA ARG A 260 5.70 7.13 14.01
C ARG A 260 5.73 7.82 12.65
N MET A 261 5.60 9.12 12.63
CA MET A 261 5.98 9.94 11.50
C MET A 261 7.50 9.91 11.32
N ALA A 262 7.97 9.94 10.09
CA ALA A 262 9.39 10.02 9.77
C ALA A 262 9.97 11.34 10.31
N SER A 263 11.22 11.28 10.73
CA SER A 263 11.96 12.45 11.20
C SER A 263 12.72 13.07 10.05
N ASP A 264 12.66 14.39 9.91
CA ASP A 264 13.60 15.16 9.12
C ASP A 264 14.98 15.09 9.83
N ILE A 265 16.03 14.84 9.05
CA ILE A 265 17.41 14.79 9.54
C ILE A 265 18.28 15.89 8.98
N ASP A 266 17.67 16.95 8.44
CA ASP A 266 18.32 18.12 7.85
C ASP A 266 19.30 17.75 6.74
N VAL A 267 18.85 16.99 5.74
CA VAL A 267 19.66 16.57 4.59
C VAL A 267 18.90 16.81 3.30
N PHE A 268 19.50 17.60 2.39
CA PHE A 268 19.08 17.67 1.00
C PHE A 268 19.80 16.59 0.18
N VAL A 269 19.08 15.98 -0.75
CA VAL A 269 19.55 14.93 -1.64
C VAL A 269 19.28 15.35 -3.09
N ALA A 270 20.33 15.51 -3.89
CA ALA A 270 20.16 15.73 -5.32
C ALA A 270 19.53 14.50 -6.00
N GLN A 271 18.85 14.71 -7.13
CA GLN A 271 18.12 13.63 -7.80
C GLN A 271 19.00 12.42 -8.16
N ASP A 272 20.23 12.67 -8.60
CA ASP A 272 21.22 11.63 -8.96
C ASP A 272 21.84 10.93 -7.72
N GLN A 273 21.70 11.50 -6.54
CA GLN A 273 22.18 10.93 -5.27
C GLN A 273 21.15 10.00 -4.61
N ALA A 274 19.90 9.92 -5.09
CA ALA A 274 18.81 9.19 -4.45
C ALA A 274 19.11 7.69 -4.28
N VAL A 275 19.70 7.03 -5.26
CA VAL A 275 20.11 5.61 -5.17
C VAL A 275 21.21 5.44 -4.12
N GLU A 276 22.21 6.35 -4.10
CA GLU A 276 23.33 6.25 -3.18
C GLU A 276 22.89 6.49 -1.72
N VAL A 277 22.05 7.49 -1.46
CA VAL A 277 21.59 7.76 -0.09
C VAL A 277 20.74 6.60 0.44
N THR A 278 19.86 6.04 -0.39
CA THR A 278 19.04 4.87 0.02
C THR A 278 19.91 3.63 0.26
N ARG A 279 20.97 3.43 -0.55
CA ARG A 279 22.00 2.40 -0.33
C ARG A 279 22.71 2.60 1.01
N ALA A 280 23.17 3.82 1.30
CA ALA A 280 23.87 4.14 2.54
C ALA A 280 22.99 3.93 3.78
N ILE A 281 21.71 4.32 3.71
CA ILE A 281 20.73 4.07 4.78
C ILE A 281 20.46 2.58 4.96
N ALA A 282 20.31 1.81 3.87
CA ALA A 282 20.14 0.37 3.96
C ALA A 282 21.35 -0.32 4.58
N GLN A 283 22.58 0.14 4.26
CA GLN A 283 23.80 -0.33 4.89
C GLN A 283 23.80 0.00 6.41
N LEU A 284 23.51 1.26 6.76
CA LEU A 284 23.41 1.70 8.17
C LEU A 284 22.41 0.83 8.93
N PHE A 285 21.21 0.64 8.38
CA PHE A 285 20.18 -0.19 8.98
C PHE A 285 20.60 -1.66 9.09
N GLY A 286 21.27 -2.20 8.08
CA GLY A 286 21.79 -3.56 8.08
C GLY A 286 22.82 -3.80 9.18
N GLU A 287 23.70 -2.82 9.41
CA GLU A 287 24.80 -2.89 10.38
C GLU A 287 24.33 -2.61 11.82
N LEU A 288 23.51 -1.57 12.04
CA LEU A 288 23.15 -1.08 13.38
C LEU A 288 21.75 -1.48 13.84
N GLY A 289 20.86 -1.90 12.94
CA GLY A 289 19.49 -2.27 13.29
C GLY A 289 19.41 -3.47 14.24
N ASN A 290 18.38 -3.49 15.09
CA ASN A 290 18.18 -4.55 16.06
C ASN A 290 17.87 -5.89 15.36
N ARG A 291 18.62 -6.95 15.69
CA ARG A 291 18.45 -8.32 15.17
C ARG A 291 18.13 -9.35 16.26
N GLU A 292 18.12 -8.93 17.52
CA GLU A 292 17.84 -9.76 18.68
C GLU A 292 16.33 -9.81 18.96
N ASN A 293 15.68 -8.65 18.97
CA ASN A 293 14.26 -8.52 19.25
C ASN A 293 13.49 -8.13 17.99
N ARG A 294 12.70 -9.07 17.47
CA ARG A 294 11.87 -8.88 16.27
C ARG A 294 10.88 -7.71 16.40
N GLY A 295 10.37 -7.42 17.59
CA GLY A 295 9.49 -6.28 17.89
C GLY A 295 10.16 -4.93 17.69
N LEU A 296 11.47 -4.86 17.96
CA LEU A 296 12.30 -3.64 17.87
C LEU A 296 13.16 -3.58 16.61
N ALA A 297 12.97 -4.48 15.65
CA ALA A 297 13.81 -4.60 14.47
C ALA A 297 13.50 -3.59 13.34
N ARG A 298 12.46 -2.74 13.47
CA ARG A 298 12.13 -1.70 12.47
C ARG A 298 13.11 -0.53 12.58
N MET A 299 13.41 0.10 11.43
CA MET A 299 14.34 1.24 11.35
C MET A 299 13.94 2.41 12.26
N ARG A 300 12.64 2.65 12.48
CA ARG A 300 12.16 3.68 13.41
C ARG A 300 12.73 3.58 14.83
N TYR A 301 13.00 2.37 15.31
CA TYR A 301 13.60 2.17 16.62
C TYR A 301 15.09 2.54 16.63
N LEU A 302 15.80 2.27 15.52
CA LEU A 302 17.17 2.74 15.34
C LEU A 302 17.23 4.27 15.26
N VAL A 303 16.31 4.90 14.52
CA VAL A 303 16.20 6.38 14.47
C VAL A 303 15.87 6.95 15.85
N GLN A 304 15.02 6.29 16.63
CA GLN A 304 14.69 6.70 18.00
C GLN A 304 15.90 6.60 18.94
N GLU A 305 16.71 5.59 18.79
CA GLU A 305 17.89 5.33 19.62
C GLU A 305 19.02 6.31 19.32
N LEU A 306 19.28 6.59 18.04
CA LEU A 306 20.33 7.53 17.61
C LEU A 306 19.92 9.00 17.72
N GLY A 307 18.63 9.28 17.64
CA GLY A 307 18.10 10.61 17.35
C GLY A 307 18.39 11.05 15.90
N PRO A 308 17.76 12.13 15.41
CA PRO A 308 17.97 12.65 14.06
C PRO A 308 19.43 13.02 13.76
N GLU A 309 20.08 13.71 14.67
CA GLU A 309 21.50 14.13 14.55
C GLU A 309 22.45 12.94 14.49
N GLY A 310 22.33 11.99 15.44
CA GLY A 310 23.16 10.79 15.48
C GLY A 310 22.92 9.89 14.25
N PHE A 311 21.68 9.84 13.73
CA PHE A 311 21.41 9.11 12.50
C PHE A 311 22.10 9.79 11.29
N ARG A 312 22.08 11.12 11.21
CA ARG A 312 22.79 11.91 10.19
C ARG A 312 24.31 11.67 10.25
N GLU A 313 24.90 11.66 11.44
CA GLU A 313 26.32 11.39 11.63
C GLU A 313 26.72 9.98 11.17
N GLU A 314 25.89 8.97 11.49
CA GLU A 314 26.11 7.60 11.05
C GLU A 314 25.91 7.44 9.54
N LEU A 315 24.96 8.17 8.95
CA LEU A 315 24.75 8.22 7.51
C LEU A 315 25.96 8.83 6.79
N ALA A 316 26.51 9.94 7.30
CA ALA A 316 27.69 10.61 6.72
C ALA A 316 28.90 9.69 6.61
N LYS A 317 29.08 8.73 7.53
CA LYS A 317 30.17 7.74 7.48
C LYS A 317 30.04 6.73 6.33
N ARG A 318 28.84 6.59 5.73
CA ARG A 318 28.49 5.57 4.72
C ARG A 318 28.11 6.16 3.37
N ALA A 319 27.66 7.40 3.34
CA ALA A 319 27.37 8.12 2.10
C ALA A 319 28.66 8.41 1.33
N ARG A 320 28.60 8.38 0.00
CA ARG A 320 29.73 8.65 -0.90
C ARG A 320 29.69 10.08 -1.46
N PHE A 321 28.96 10.95 -0.76
CA PHE A 321 28.86 12.38 -1.06
C PHE A 321 28.69 13.15 0.26
N ASP A 322 28.98 14.44 0.23
CA ASP A 322 28.86 15.28 1.41
C ASP A 322 27.39 15.62 1.69
N LEU A 323 26.93 15.38 2.93
CA LEU A 323 25.57 15.72 3.34
C LEU A 323 25.45 17.24 3.50
N VAL A 324 24.57 17.84 2.71
CA VAL A 324 24.25 19.28 2.78
C VAL A 324 22.93 19.50 3.51
N PRO A 325 22.71 20.67 4.14
CA PRO A 325 21.45 20.98 4.84
C PRO A 325 20.22 20.87 3.94
N ALA A 326 19.08 20.58 4.54
CA ALA A 326 17.78 20.50 3.87
C ALA A 326 17.46 21.78 3.10
N GLY A 327 16.76 21.62 1.98
CA GLY A 327 16.27 22.72 1.15
C GLY A 327 14.88 23.21 1.56
N GLU A 328 14.37 24.19 0.81
CA GLU A 328 12.98 24.64 0.91
C GLU A 328 12.05 23.47 0.59
N GLU A 329 11.17 23.10 1.52
CA GLU A 329 10.17 22.07 1.30
C GLU A 329 9.11 22.53 0.33
N LEU A 330 8.76 21.66 -0.65
CA LEU A 330 7.76 21.94 -1.67
C LEU A 330 6.44 21.20 -1.44
N THR A 331 6.38 20.30 -0.46
CA THR A 331 5.14 19.56 -0.10
C THR A 331 4.14 20.53 0.55
N ARG A 332 2.92 20.57 0.02
CA ARG A 332 1.88 21.52 0.44
C ARG A 332 0.76 20.84 1.24
N ARG A 333 0.31 19.68 0.76
CA ARG A 333 -0.85 18.98 1.31
C ARG A 333 -0.77 17.49 1.05
N TYR A 334 -1.65 16.73 1.68
CA TYR A 334 -1.91 15.34 1.34
C TYR A 334 -3.23 15.25 0.57
N ARG A 335 -3.15 14.84 -0.69
CA ARG A 335 -4.34 14.65 -1.53
C ARG A 335 -5.02 13.32 -1.27
N GLY A 336 -4.25 12.24 -1.14
CA GLY A 336 -4.73 10.89 -0.86
C GLY A 336 -5.08 10.07 -2.09
N ASP A 337 -5.60 10.66 -3.16
CA ASP A 337 -5.97 9.97 -4.41
C ASP A 337 -5.78 10.84 -5.66
N HIS A 338 -5.89 10.20 -6.83
CA HIS A 338 -5.90 10.85 -8.15
C HIS A 338 -7.17 10.47 -8.95
N VAL A 339 -8.27 10.18 -8.26
CA VAL A 339 -9.56 9.83 -8.86
C VAL A 339 -10.17 11.05 -9.54
N GLY A 340 -10.74 10.86 -10.72
CA GLY A 340 -11.29 11.92 -11.57
C GLY A 340 -10.57 12.05 -12.90
N VAL A 341 -10.95 13.07 -13.67
CA VAL A 341 -10.31 13.44 -14.94
C VAL A 341 -9.53 14.73 -14.75
N HIS A 342 -8.23 14.67 -14.95
CA HIS A 342 -7.31 15.78 -14.66
C HIS A 342 -6.41 16.08 -15.85
N ARG A 343 -6.07 17.37 -16.04
CA ARG A 343 -5.12 17.80 -17.07
C ARG A 343 -3.72 17.29 -16.75
N GLN A 344 -2.99 16.88 -17.79
CA GLN A 344 -1.57 16.63 -17.70
C GLN A 344 -0.78 17.91 -18.00
N LYS A 345 0.53 17.87 -17.77
CA LYS A 345 1.44 18.97 -18.13
C LYS A 345 1.54 19.19 -19.65
N GLU A 346 1.24 18.17 -20.45
CA GLU A 346 1.14 18.28 -21.89
C GLU A 346 -0.26 18.76 -22.28
N ASP A 347 -0.33 19.87 -23.00
CA ASP A 347 -1.59 20.48 -23.43
C ASP A 347 -2.44 19.53 -24.27
N GLY A 348 -3.74 19.45 -23.93
CA GLY A 348 -4.71 18.59 -24.62
C GLY A 348 -4.72 17.14 -24.14
N TYR A 349 -3.83 16.78 -23.19
CA TYR A 349 -3.82 15.44 -22.59
C TYR A 349 -4.31 15.43 -21.15
N PHE A 350 -4.89 14.29 -20.77
CA PHE A 350 -5.51 14.06 -19.48
C PHE A 350 -5.04 12.72 -18.89
N TYR A 351 -5.09 12.62 -17.56
CA TYR A 351 -5.14 11.34 -16.90
C TYR A 351 -6.54 11.11 -16.31
N VAL A 352 -6.95 9.85 -16.31
CA VAL A 352 -8.25 9.41 -15.80
C VAL A 352 -8.03 8.41 -14.67
N GLY A 353 -8.21 8.88 -13.44
CA GLY A 353 -8.12 8.05 -12.24
C GLY A 353 -9.45 7.40 -11.91
N CYS A 354 -9.47 6.07 -11.81
CA CYS A 354 -10.66 5.28 -11.57
C CYS A 354 -10.64 4.69 -10.16
N SER A 355 -11.74 4.83 -9.43
CA SER A 355 -11.91 4.20 -8.13
C SER A 355 -12.13 2.70 -8.28
N VAL A 356 -11.22 1.91 -7.72
CA VAL A 356 -11.35 0.45 -7.61
C VAL A 356 -11.69 0.11 -6.16
N PRO A 357 -12.95 -0.20 -5.85
CA PRO A 357 -13.35 -0.40 -4.46
C PRO A 357 -12.45 -1.40 -3.74
N VAL A 358 -11.75 -0.90 -2.70
CA VAL A 358 -10.78 -1.65 -1.88
C VAL A 358 -9.68 -2.35 -2.68
N GLY A 359 -9.41 -1.88 -3.90
CA GLY A 359 -8.37 -2.39 -4.78
C GLY A 359 -8.61 -3.78 -5.37
N ARG A 360 -9.82 -4.34 -5.31
CA ARG A 360 -10.08 -5.68 -5.81
C ARG A 360 -10.68 -5.68 -7.21
N MET A 361 -9.96 -6.30 -8.15
CA MET A 361 -10.38 -6.52 -9.54
C MET A 361 -10.33 -8.01 -9.87
N GLN A 362 -11.17 -8.47 -10.80
CA GLN A 362 -10.96 -9.78 -11.41
C GLN A 362 -9.79 -9.72 -12.41
N GLY A 363 -9.12 -10.84 -12.64
CA GLY A 363 -7.99 -10.89 -13.56
C GLY A 363 -8.33 -10.37 -14.96
N MET A 364 -9.48 -10.77 -15.50
CA MET A 364 -9.92 -10.32 -16.83
C MET A 364 -10.31 -8.84 -16.87
N GLU A 365 -10.70 -8.22 -15.76
CA GLU A 365 -10.93 -6.77 -15.70
C GLU A 365 -9.61 -5.99 -15.76
N LEU A 366 -8.54 -6.54 -15.19
CA LEU A 366 -7.20 -5.95 -15.36
C LEU A 366 -6.67 -6.13 -16.80
N VAL A 367 -7.01 -7.24 -17.47
CA VAL A 367 -6.75 -7.42 -18.91
C VAL A 367 -7.50 -6.38 -19.73
N GLU A 368 -8.74 -6.10 -19.40
CA GLU A 368 -9.54 -5.07 -20.07
C GLU A 368 -8.97 -3.66 -19.80
N ALA A 369 -8.59 -3.34 -18.56
CA ALA A 369 -7.91 -2.09 -18.26
C ALA A 369 -6.63 -1.90 -19.11
N ALA A 370 -5.84 -2.97 -19.30
CA ALA A 370 -4.69 -2.94 -20.18
C ALA A 370 -5.06 -2.67 -21.66
N ARG A 371 -6.17 -3.23 -22.15
CA ARG A 371 -6.69 -2.95 -23.50
C ARG A 371 -7.08 -1.49 -23.64
N LEU A 372 -7.76 -0.94 -22.64
CA LEU A 372 -8.19 0.46 -22.65
C LEU A 372 -6.98 1.42 -22.58
N ALA A 373 -5.95 1.09 -21.82
CA ALA A 373 -4.70 1.87 -21.80
C ALA A 373 -4.02 1.94 -23.17
N ASP A 374 -3.99 0.81 -23.91
CA ASP A 374 -3.48 0.77 -25.29
C ASP A 374 -4.38 1.54 -26.27
N ALA A 375 -5.70 1.50 -26.13
CA ALA A 375 -6.65 2.09 -27.08
C ALA A 375 -6.81 3.61 -26.92
N TYR A 376 -6.82 4.09 -25.67
CA TYR A 376 -7.18 5.45 -25.34
C TYR A 376 -6.02 6.29 -24.82
N GLY A 377 -5.06 5.67 -24.12
CA GLY A 377 -3.95 6.33 -23.45
C GLY A 377 -2.58 6.11 -24.09
N ASP A 378 -1.55 6.17 -23.27
CA ASP A 378 -0.14 5.99 -23.64
C ASP A 378 0.35 4.52 -23.52
N GLY A 379 -0.56 3.57 -23.36
CA GLY A 379 -0.23 2.15 -23.16
C GLY A 379 0.29 1.82 -21.76
N THR A 380 0.03 2.70 -20.77
CA THR A 380 0.41 2.46 -19.38
C THR A 380 -0.78 2.56 -18.42
N LEU A 381 -0.68 1.84 -17.33
CA LEU A 381 -1.56 1.93 -16.16
C LEU A 381 -0.74 2.32 -14.94
N ARG A 382 -1.33 3.10 -14.06
CA ARG A 382 -0.71 3.48 -12.80
C ARG A 382 -1.53 2.95 -11.63
N VAL A 383 -0.87 2.43 -10.61
CA VAL A 383 -1.48 1.94 -9.37
C VAL A 383 -1.19 2.93 -8.27
N GLY A 384 -2.25 3.45 -7.61
CA GLY A 384 -2.14 4.39 -6.49
C GLY A 384 -1.88 3.72 -5.14
N THR A 385 -1.45 4.50 -4.16
CA THR A 385 -1.37 4.09 -2.74
C THR A 385 -2.76 3.93 -2.10
N ASP A 386 -3.76 4.50 -2.75
CA ASP A 386 -5.20 4.44 -2.47
C ASP A 386 -5.89 3.19 -3.07
N GLN A 387 -5.11 2.27 -3.65
CA GLN A 387 -5.57 1.02 -4.30
C GLN A 387 -6.35 1.24 -5.60
N ASN A 388 -6.22 2.37 -6.25
CA ASN A 388 -6.89 2.74 -7.49
C ASN A 388 -6.00 2.54 -8.73
N ILE A 389 -6.61 2.65 -9.92
CA ILE A 389 -5.89 2.66 -11.19
C ILE A 389 -6.06 4.02 -11.89
N THR A 390 -5.05 4.39 -12.68
CA THR A 390 -5.10 5.62 -13.48
C THR A 390 -4.61 5.33 -14.89
N PHE A 391 -5.38 5.80 -15.87
CA PHE A 391 -5.00 5.84 -17.28
C PHE A 391 -4.29 7.17 -17.55
N THR A 392 -3.16 7.14 -18.24
CA THR A 392 -2.38 8.33 -18.58
C THR A 392 -2.28 8.52 -20.09
N GLY A 393 -1.91 9.72 -20.55
CA GLY A 393 -1.75 10.03 -21.97
C GLY A 393 -3.05 10.00 -22.78
N VAL A 394 -4.19 10.28 -22.15
CA VAL A 394 -5.49 10.30 -22.81
C VAL A 394 -5.69 11.65 -23.50
N HIS A 395 -5.72 11.67 -24.83
CA HIS A 395 -6.03 12.90 -25.59
C HIS A 395 -7.49 13.34 -25.34
N GLY A 396 -7.74 14.66 -25.24
CA GLY A 396 -9.03 15.21 -24.88
C GLY A 396 -10.21 14.68 -25.72
N ASP A 397 -9.99 14.47 -27.03
CA ASP A 397 -11.01 13.92 -27.95
C ASP A 397 -11.41 12.47 -27.62
N LYS A 398 -10.61 11.75 -26.83
CA LYS A 398 -10.85 10.35 -26.43
C LYS A 398 -11.44 10.22 -25.05
N VAL A 399 -11.44 11.26 -24.22
CA VAL A 399 -11.88 11.18 -22.82
C VAL A 399 -13.31 10.71 -22.70
N GLU A 400 -14.26 11.30 -23.44
CA GLU A 400 -15.66 10.91 -23.37
C GLU A 400 -15.89 9.45 -23.83
N ALA A 401 -15.15 9.00 -24.85
CA ALA A 401 -15.21 7.63 -25.32
C ALA A 401 -14.65 6.63 -24.29
N LEU A 402 -13.56 6.97 -23.61
CA LEU A 402 -13.03 6.17 -22.49
C LEU A 402 -14.03 6.12 -21.33
N LEU A 403 -14.63 7.25 -20.96
CA LEU A 403 -15.63 7.33 -19.89
C LEU A 403 -16.88 6.48 -20.17
N ALA A 404 -17.20 6.22 -21.44
CA ALA A 404 -18.34 5.40 -21.87
C ALA A 404 -18.05 3.89 -21.87
N GLU A 405 -16.80 3.45 -21.63
CA GLU A 405 -16.46 2.03 -21.57
C GLU A 405 -17.04 1.35 -20.33
N ASP A 406 -17.49 0.12 -20.46
CA ASP A 406 -18.17 -0.66 -19.40
C ASP A 406 -17.32 -0.77 -18.13
N LEU A 407 -15.99 -0.88 -18.28
CA LEU A 407 -15.08 -0.96 -17.15
C LEU A 407 -15.12 0.30 -16.27
N LEU A 408 -15.27 1.49 -16.88
CA LEU A 408 -15.34 2.76 -16.17
C LEU A 408 -16.73 3.04 -15.57
N THR A 409 -17.75 2.33 -16.03
CA THR A 409 -19.05 2.29 -15.33
C THR A 409 -18.95 1.56 -14.00
N LYS A 410 -18.15 0.48 -13.94
CA LYS A 410 -17.89 -0.29 -12.71
C LYS A 410 -16.87 0.39 -11.81
N TYR A 411 -15.76 0.84 -12.37
CA TYR A 411 -14.65 1.52 -11.70
C TYR A 411 -14.66 3.00 -12.06
N SER A 412 -15.65 3.71 -11.51
CA SER A 412 -15.95 5.08 -11.91
C SER A 412 -14.83 6.06 -11.50
N PRO A 413 -14.51 7.03 -12.39
CA PRO A 413 -13.72 8.21 -11.98
C PRO A 413 -14.55 9.21 -11.16
N PHE A 414 -15.87 8.98 -10.98
CA PHE A 414 -16.79 9.85 -10.24
C PHE A 414 -17.57 9.05 -9.20
N PRO A 415 -16.90 8.38 -8.24
CA PRO A 415 -17.57 7.62 -7.19
C PRO A 415 -18.16 8.55 -6.12
N GLY A 416 -19.07 8.01 -5.29
CA GLY A 416 -19.52 8.71 -4.09
C GLY A 416 -18.37 8.99 -3.10
N PRO A 417 -18.55 9.96 -2.19
CA PRO A 417 -17.48 10.47 -1.34
C PRO A 417 -16.81 9.42 -0.43
N PHE A 418 -17.56 8.43 0.03
CA PHE A 418 -17.03 7.34 0.85
C PHE A 418 -16.45 6.20 -0.01
N SER A 419 -17.10 5.86 -1.13
CA SER A 419 -16.58 4.89 -2.09
C SER A 419 -15.26 5.35 -2.71
N ARG A 420 -15.04 6.66 -2.85
CA ARG A 420 -13.78 7.26 -3.30
C ARG A 420 -12.65 7.03 -2.30
N GLY A 421 -12.92 7.20 -1.01
CA GLY A 421 -11.92 7.16 0.07
C GLY A 421 -11.76 5.81 0.75
N VAL A 422 -12.39 4.73 0.27
CA VAL A 422 -12.37 3.43 0.96
C VAL A 422 -11.16 2.60 0.59
N VAL A 423 -10.35 2.26 1.60
CA VAL A 423 -9.15 1.40 1.48
C VAL A 423 -9.27 0.24 2.46
N ALA A 424 -8.98 -0.98 2.01
CA ALA A 424 -9.01 -2.15 2.88
C ALA A 424 -7.84 -3.10 2.64
N CYS A 425 -7.38 -3.76 3.69
CA CYS A 425 -6.42 -4.85 3.57
C CYS A 425 -7.12 -6.13 3.09
N THR A 426 -6.33 -7.18 2.89
CA THR A 426 -6.87 -8.49 2.45
C THR A 426 -7.87 -9.11 3.43
N GLY A 427 -7.82 -8.77 4.73
CA GLY A 427 -8.75 -9.27 5.73
C GLY A 427 -8.64 -10.76 6.02
N SER A 428 -9.59 -11.27 6.81
CA SER A 428 -9.63 -12.67 7.25
C SER A 428 -9.95 -13.66 6.14
N GLU A 429 -10.29 -13.18 4.95
CA GLU A 429 -10.51 -14.04 3.77
C GLU A 429 -9.23 -14.79 3.40
N PHE A 430 -8.08 -14.12 3.37
CA PHE A 430 -6.79 -14.73 2.97
C PHE A 430 -5.70 -14.61 4.04
N CYS A 431 -5.76 -13.61 4.90
CA CYS A 431 -4.69 -13.33 5.85
C CYS A 431 -4.87 -14.09 7.18
N ARG A 432 -3.88 -14.89 7.55
CA ARG A 432 -3.91 -15.64 8.82
C ARG A 432 -3.83 -14.78 10.09
N TYR A 433 -3.43 -13.52 9.95
CA TYR A 433 -3.32 -12.58 11.08
C TYR A 433 -4.57 -11.72 11.27
N ALA A 434 -5.42 -11.65 10.25
CA ALA A 434 -6.61 -10.82 10.32
C ALA A 434 -7.71 -11.49 11.17
N ILE A 435 -8.35 -10.68 11.99
CA ILE A 435 -9.41 -11.07 12.91
C ILE A 435 -10.77 -11.02 12.20
N VAL A 436 -10.95 -10.01 11.35
CA VAL A 436 -12.21 -9.70 10.68
C VAL A 436 -12.07 -9.70 9.15
N GLU A 437 -13.18 -9.95 8.47
CA GLU A 437 -13.30 -9.69 7.03
C GLU A 437 -13.35 -8.16 6.80
N THR A 438 -12.64 -7.66 5.79
CA THR A 438 -12.47 -6.22 5.59
C THR A 438 -13.03 -5.70 4.28
N LYS A 439 -12.75 -6.34 3.14
CA LYS A 439 -13.03 -5.76 1.81
C LYS A 439 -14.52 -5.63 1.49
N GLU A 440 -15.28 -6.71 1.60
CA GLU A 440 -16.73 -6.64 1.34
C GLU A 440 -17.43 -5.70 2.33
N ARG A 441 -16.99 -5.74 3.57
CA ARG A 441 -17.56 -4.94 4.65
C ARG A 441 -17.29 -3.45 4.44
N ALA A 442 -16.05 -3.07 4.13
CA ALA A 442 -15.68 -1.69 3.83
C ALA A 442 -16.49 -1.12 2.66
N VAL A 443 -16.66 -1.90 1.57
CA VAL A 443 -17.49 -1.48 0.44
C VAL A 443 -18.96 -1.35 0.82
N LYS A 444 -19.51 -2.27 1.62
CA LYS A 444 -20.90 -2.18 2.10
C LYS A 444 -21.13 -0.92 2.95
N TRP A 445 -20.19 -0.60 3.84
CA TRP A 445 -20.28 0.60 4.68
C TRP A 445 -20.16 1.89 3.86
N ALA A 446 -19.21 1.94 2.92
CA ALA A 446 -19.04 3.09 2.05
C ALA A 446 -20.30 3.36 1.20
N ARG A 447 -20.84 2.33 0.55
CA ARG A 447 -22.06 2.45 -0.24
C ARG A 447 -23.27 2.85 0.60
N PHE A 448 -23.42 2.27 1.79
CA PHE A 448 -24.49 2.68 2.71
C PHE A 448 -24.42 4.17 3.01
N LEU A 449 -23.24 4.70 3.31
CA LEU A 449 -23.06 6.13 3.60
C LEU A 449 -23.30 6.99 2.34
N ASP A 450 -22.80 6.58 1.19
CA ASP A 450 -23.06 7.27 -0.09
C ASP A 450 -24.56 7.33 -0.41
N ASP A 451 -25.30 6.23 -0.18
CA ASP A 451 -26.75 6.17 -0.40
C ASP A 451 -27.53 7.06 0.60
N GLN A 452 -27.13 7.05 1.88
CA GLN A 452 -27.79 7.83 2.94
C GLN A 452 -27.54 9.34 2.82
N LEU A 453 -26.46 9.74 2.17
CA LEU A 453 -26.00 11.13 2.05
C LEU A 453 -26.00 11.61 0.60
N ALA A 454 -26.73 10.90 -0.28
CA ALA A 454 -26.78 11.21 -1.72
C ALA A 454 -27.24 12.66 -1.98
N GLY A 455 -26.45 13.40 -2.75
CA GLY A 455 -26.72 14.80 -3.08
C GLY A 455 -26.39 15.80 -1.98
N GLU A 456 -25.79 15.38 -0.86
CA GLU A 456 -25.35 16.24 0.21
C GLU A 456 -23.83 16.48 0.16
N PRO A 457 -23.32 17.69 0.42
CA PRO A 457 -21.89 17.93 0.55
C PRO A 457 -21.37 17.26 1.82
N VAL A 458 -20.43 16.31 1.67
CA VAL A 458 -19.95 15.49 2.77
C VAL A 458 -18.54 15.89 3.23
N GLY A 459 -17.65 16.24 2.35
CA GLY A 459 -16.28 16.62 2.67
C GLY A 459 -15.89 17.96 2.07
N VAL A 460 -14.58 18.20 1.98
CA VAL A 460 -14.07 19.31 1.17
C VAL A 460 -14.15 18.89 -0.30
N PRO A 461 -14.83 19.64 -1.16
CA PRO A 461 -14.98 19.28 -2.56
C PRO A 461 -13.62 19.20 -3.26
N PRO A 462 -13.41 18.24 -4.16
CA PRO A 462 -12.28 18.28 -5.07
C PRO A 462 -12.43 19.48 -6.02
N THR A 463 -11.33 19.95 -6.57
CA THR A 463 -11.40 20.96 -7.65
C THR A 463 -12.12 20.34 -8.86
N PRO A 464 -13.27 20.90 -9.32
CA PRO A 464 -13.99 20.36 -10.46
C PRO A 464 -13.10 20.29 -11.70
N GLY A 465 -13.04 19.12 -12.33
CA GLY A 465 -12.37 18.94 -13.62
C GLY A 465 -13.30 19.30 -14.79
N GLU A 466 -12.72 19.51 -15.98
CA GLU A 466 -13.45 19.86 -17.20
C GLU A 466 -14.54 18.83 -17.59
N PHE A 467 -14.33 17.56 -17.25
CA PHE A 467 -15.22 16.45 -17.53
C PHE A 467 -16.01 15.96 -16.30
N SER A 468 -15.92 16.66 -15.18
CA SER A 468 -16.66 16.30 -13.97
C SER A 468 -18.17 16.50 -14.19
N PRO A 469 -19.02 15.54 -13.78
CA PRO A 469 -20.46 15.73 -13.80
C PRO A 469 -20.88 16.91 -12.93
N LYS A 470 -22.01 17.55 -13.27
CA LYS A 470 -22.59 18.57 -12.40
C LYS A 470 -22.96 17.94 -11.07
N GLY A 471 -22.46 18.51 -9.97
CA GLY A 471 -22.68 18.00 -8.62
C GLY A 471 -21.63 17.00 -8.12
N ASP A 472 -20.51 16.83 -8.84
CA ASP A 472 -19.33 16.09 -8.37
C ASP A 472 -18.49 16.97 -7.42
N ASP A 473 -19.16 17.50 -6.40
CA ASP A 473 -18.63 18.41 -5.39
C ASP A 473 -18.79 17.90 -3.96
N ALA A 474 -19.20 16.63 -3.81
CA ALA A 474 -19.51 16.05 -2.51
C ALA A 474 -18.28 15.88 -1.58
N GLY A 475 -17.08 15.99 -2.11
CA GLY A 475 -15.83 15.82 -1.36
C GLY A 475 -15.42 14.37 -1.17
N VAL A 476 -14.54 14.12 -0.19
CA VAL A 476 -14.08 12.78 0.17
C VAL A 476 -13.93 12.65 1.69
N ILE A 477 -14.34 11.51 2.25
CA ILE A 477 -13.97 11.07 3.60
C ILE A 477 -13.27 9.71 3.47
N ARG A 478 -12.01 9.65 3.88
CA ARG A 478 -11.19 8.44 3.78
C ARG A 478 -11.51 7.48 4.90
N MET A 479 -11.87 6.25 4.52
CA MET A 479 -12.13 5.15 5.46
C MET A 479 -11.17 4.01 5.21
N HIS A 480 -10.25 3.75 6.13
CA HIS A 480 -9.23 2.72 5.98
C HIS A 480 -9.44 1.56 6.96
N PHE A 481 -9.61 0.35 6.45
CA PHE A 481 -9.96 -0.82 7.24
C PHE A 481 -8.85 -1.89 7.25
N SER A 482 -8.17 -2.02 8.38
CA SER A 482 -7.21 -3.10 8.65
C SER A 482 -7.82 -4.21 9.50
N GLY A 483 -7.66 -5.47 9.10
CA GLY A 483 -8.18 -6.63 9.82
C GLY A 483 -7.44 -6.98 11.13
N CYS A 484 -6.36 -6.26 11.47
CA CYS A 484 -5.56 -6.42 12.70
C CYS A 484 -4.62 -5.22 12.90
N SER A 485 -3.85 -5.21 14.00
CA SER A 485 -2.88 -4.15 14.35
C SER A 485 -1.70 -4.00 13.37
N ALA A 486 -1.52 -4.91 12.39
CA ALA A 486 -0.46 -4.76 11.39
C ALA A 486 -0.64 -3.56 10.45
N SER A 487 -1.81 -2.91 10.45
CA SER A 487 -2.11 -1.64 9.75
C SER A 487 -1.82 -1.67 8.25
N CYS A 488 -2.17 -2.77 7.59
CA CYS A 488 -1.87 -2.93 6.15
C CYS A 488 -2.67 -1.97 5.26
N ALA A 489 -3.86 -1.54 5.69
CA ALA A 489 -4.67 -0.52 5.04
C ALA A 489 -4.41 0.91 5.57
N GLN A 490 -3.42 1.09 6.45
CA GLN A 490 -3.00 2.41 6.93
C GLN A 490 -4.11 3.19 7.69
N PRO A 491 -4.83 2.58 8.64
CA PRO A 491 -5.95 3.27 9.31
C PRO A 491 -5.52 4.54 10.03
N GLN A 492 -4.27 4.62 10.51
CA GLN A 492 -3.77 5.73 11.29
C GLN A 492 -3.73 7.07 10.54
N ILE A 493 -3.75 7.07 9.20
CA ILE A 493 -3.68 8.28 8.38
C ILE A 493 -5.00 8.59 7.65
N ALA A 494 -6.07 7.89 7.99
CA ALA A 494 -7.39 8.08 7.41
C ALA A 494 -8.21 9.11 8.20
N ASP A 495 -9.20 9.71 7.58
CA ASP A 495 -10.22 10.50 8.29
C ASP A 495 -10.92 9.64 9.34
N ILE A 496 -11.27 8.38 8.97
CA ILE A 496 -11.82 7.36 9.85
C ILE A 496 -11.05 6.05 9.65
N GLY A 497 -10.40 5.56 10.69
CA GLY A 497 -9.61 4.33 10.67
C GLY A 497 -10.29 3.19 11.44
N PHE A 498 -10.20 1.97 10.89
CA PHE A 498 -10.73 0.77 11.53
C PHE A 498 -9.64 -0.28 11.73
N ARG A 499 -9.67 -0.92 12.89
CA ARG A 499 -8.81 -2.06 13.22
C ARG A 499 -9.66 -3.21 13.72
N GLY A 500 -9.48 -4.40 13.13
CA GLY A 500 -10.23 -5.60 13.51
C GLY A 500 -10.01 -6.00 14.95
N ASP A 501 -11.10 -6.35 15.63
CA ASP A 501 -11.19 -6.79 17.01
C ASP A 501 -12.35 -7.80 17.16
N VAL A 502 -12.63 -8.25 18.39
CA VAL A 502 -13.75 -9.10 18.75
C VAL A 502 -14.53 -8.51 19.92
N ALA A 503 -15.83 -8.70 19.92
CA ALA A 503 -16.72 -8.29 21.01
C ALA A 503 -17.66 -9.40 21.46
N HIS A 504 -18.08 -9.37 22.71
CA HIS A 504 -19.16 -10.19 23.19
C HIS A 504 -20.51 -9.53 22.85
N VAL A 505 -21.35 -10.24 22.08
CA VAL A 505 -22.74 -9.86 21.82
C VAL A 505 -23.63 -10.91 22.48
N GLY A 506 -24.19 -10.61 23.64
CA GLY A 506 -24.81 -11.61 24.49
C GLY A 506 -23.78 -12.66 24.92
N ASN A 507 -24.05 -13.93 24.65
CA ASN A 507 -23.17 -15.06 24.98
C ASN A 507 -22.24 -15.49 23.83
N HIS A 508 -22.21 -14.75 22.72
CA HIS A 508 -21.44 -15.10 21.53
C HIS A 508 -20.31 -14.12 21.28
N LEU A 509 -19.17 -14.63 20.84
CA LEU A 509 -18.07 -13.82 20.32
C LEU A 509 -18.39 -13.43 18.87
N SER A 510 -18.36 -12.13 18.58
CA SER A 510 -18.66 -11.55 17.27
C SER A 510 -17.50 -10.72 16.76
N GLU A 511 -17.37 -10.62 15.44
CA GLU A 511 -16.43 -9.67 14.81
C GLU A 511 -16.77 -8.23 15.23
N ALA A 512 -15.74 -7.49 15.58
CA ALA A 512 -15.82 -6.10 16.01
C ALA A 512 -14.67 -5.27 15.41
N VAL A 513 -14.74 -3.97 15.58
CA VAL A 513 -13.67 -3.05 15.18
C VAL A 513 -13.41 -1.99 16.23
N ASP A 514 -12.15 -1.60 16.36
CA ASP A 514 -11.79 -0.32 16.94
C ASP A 514 -12.01 0.78 15.90
N ILE A 515 -12.49 1.93 16.33
CA ILE A 515 -12.75 3.11 15.49
C ILE A 515 -11.85 4.25 15.96
N GLY A 516 -11.07 4.79 15.03
CA GLY A 516 -10.27 5.98 15.24
C GLY A 516 -10.60 7.07 14.24
N MET A 517 -10.32 8.33 14.56
CA MET A 517 -10.65 9.49 13.73
C MET A 517 -9.54 10.54 13.73
N GLY A 518 -9.44 11.31 12.66
CA GLY A 518 -8.58 12.49 12.59
C GLY A 518 -7.20 12.29 12.00
N GLY A 519 -6.95 11.23 11.22
CA GLY A 519 -5.66 10.98 10.56
C GLY A 519 -5.46 11.80 9.29
N SER A 520 -4.22 12.23 9.02
CA SER A 520 -3.79 12.88 7.77
C SER A 520 -2.28 12.85 7.61
N LEU A 521 -1.78 13.24 6.45
CA LEU A 521 -0.39 13.48 6.11
C LEU A 521 -0.19 14.90 5.58
N GLY A 522 1.04 15.27 5.20
CA GLY A 522 1.38 16.59 4.65
C GLY A 522 1.27 17.70 5.70
N ALA A 523 0.79 18.89 5.31
CA ALA A 523 0.72 20.06 6.19
C ALA A 523 -0.13 19.82 7.46
N ASP A 524 -1.13 18.95 7.35
CA ASP A 524 -2.02 18.57 8.47
C ASP A 524 -1.65 17.19 9.06
N ALA A 525 -0.37 16.77 8.94
CA ALA A 525 0.06 15.46 9.39
C ALA A 525 -0.29 15.16 10.84
N GLY A 526 -0.76 13.95 11.06
CA GLY A 526 -1.10 13.44 12.38
C GLY A 526 -1.81 12.10 12.30
N PHE A 527 -1.65 11.28 13.32
CA PHE A 527 -2.36 10.02 13.40
C PHE A 527 -3.75 10.21 13.99
N ILE A 528 -4.64 9.25 13.73
CA ILE A 528 -5.95 9.17 14.38
C ILE A 528 -5.80 9.02 15.89
N ASP A 529 -6.79 9.53 16.62
CA ASP A 529 -7.07 9.08 17.98
C ASP A 529 -8.03 7.89 17.93
N TRP A 530 -7.73 6.83 18.68
CA TRP A 530 -8.64 5.70 18.84
C TRP A 530 -9.76 6.08 19.78
N ILE A 531 -10.96 6.30 19.22
CA ILE A 531 -12.13 6.85 19.94
C ILE A 531 -12.88 5.75 20.67
N GLU A 532 -13.11 4.61 20.03
CA GLU A 532 -13.89 3.51 20.56
C GLU A 532 -13.28 2.16 20.18
N GLY A 533 -13.29 1.22 21.11
CA GLY A 533 -12.85 -0.14 20.90
C GLY A 533 -13.99 -1.16 20.83
N ALA A 534 -13.73 -2.26 20.13
CA ALA A 534 -14.57 -3.45 20.08
C ALA A 534 -16.06 -3.20 19.74
N ARG A 535 -16.36 -2.24 18.83
CA ARG A 535 -17.73 -2.07 18.33
C ARG A 535 -18.11 -3.22 17.42
N PRO A 536 -19.24 -3.92 17.65
CA PRO A 536 -19.75 -4.94 16.75
C PRO A 536 -19.93 -4.40 15.33
N VAL A 537 -19.47 -5.16 14.33
CA VAL A 537 -19.41 -4.70 12.94
C VAL A 537 -20.76 -4.32 12.33
N ASN A 538 -21.86 -4.88 12.84
CA ASN A 538 -23.20 -4.56 12.35
C ASN A 538 -23.70 -3.19 12.82
N ASP A 539 -23.14 -2.65 13.90
CA ASP A 539 -23.54 -1.37 14.49
C ASP A 539 -22.73 -0.18 13.95
N VAL A 540 -21.71 -0.47 13.11
CA VAL A 540 -20.80 0.56 12.59
C VAL A 540 -21.46 1.51 11.60
N PRO A 541 -22.23 1.07 10.57
CA PRO A 541 -22.77 1.99 9.57
C PRO A 541 -23.62 3.12 10.15
N ASP A 542 -24.55 2.79 11.03
CA ASP A 542 -25.43 3.79 11.68
C ASP A 542 -24.64 4.73 12.61
N ALA A 543 -23.62 4.20 13.30
CA ALA A 543 -22.75 5.02 14.13
C ALA A 543 -21.95 6.03 13.30
N LEU A 544 -21.41 5.61 12.15
CA LEU A 544 -20.70 6.48 11.22
C LEU A 544 -21.63 7.55 10.63
N LEU A 545 -22.84 7.17 10.23
CA LEU A 545 -23.82 8.12 9.70
C LEU A 545 -24.10 9.26 10.71
N ARG A 546 -24.24 8.94 12.01
CA ARG A 546 -24.40 9.96 13.07
C ARG A 546 -23.19 10.89 13.16
N VAL A 547 -21.99 10.34 13.11
CA VAL A 547 -20.75 11.13 13.16
C VAL A 547 -20.64 12.07 11.95
N VAL A 548 -20.93 11.57 10.76
CA VAL A 548 -20.88 12.39 9.54
C VAL A 548 -21.95 13.49 9.54
N ARG A 549 -23.17 13.19 10.01
CA ARG A 549 -24.23 14.20 10.18
C ARG A 549 -23.82 15.28 11.17
N ARG A 550 -23.16 14.90 12.26
CA ARG A 550 -22.61 15.86 13.23
C ARG A 550 -21.51 16.71 12.61
N TYR A 551 -20.59 16.11 11.83
CA TYR A 551 -19.57 16.85 11.10
C TYR A 551 -20.18 17.87 10.14
N GLN A 552 -21.18 17.47 9.33
CA GLN A 552 -21.90 18.38 8.42
C GLN A 552 -22.52 19.58 9.15
N ALA A 553 -23.03 19.38 10.36
CA ALA A 553 -23.68 20.42 11.16
C ALA A 553 -22.68 21.37 11.87
N GLU A 554 -21.49 20.88 12.20
CA GLU A 554 -20.53 21.59 13.07
C GLU A 554 -19.27 22.07 12.34
N ARG A 555 -18.99 21.57 11.13
CA ARG A 555 -17.81 21.98 10.38
C ARG A 555 -17.82 23.47 10.10
N ARG A 556 -16.66 24.09 10.19
CA ARG A 556 -16.42 25.44 9.73
C ARG A 556 -16.23 25.40 8.20
N ASP A 557 -16.39 26.48 7.49
CA ASP A 557 -16.34 26.53 6.02
C ASP A 557 -15.49 25.36 5.42
N ASP A 558 -14.42 25.53 4.80
CA ASP A 558 -13.62 24.45 4.16
C ASP A 558 -12.87 23.52 5.14
N GLU A 559 -13.39 23.29 6.37
CA GLU A 559 -12.76 22.42 7.36
C GLU A 559 -12.85 20.94 6.96
N PRO A 560 -11.72 20.26 6.72
CA PRO A 560 -11.74 18.84 6.42
C PRO A 560 -12.10 18.00 7.65
N PHE A 561 -12.61 16.79 7.41
CA PHE A 561 -13.09 15.91 8.48
C PHE A 561 -12.02 15.64 9.57
N HIS A 562 -10.78 15.39 9.17
CA HIS A 562 -9.71 15.12 10.14
C HIS A 562 -9.44 16.30 11.08
N ASN A 563 -9.53 17.54 10.60
CA ASN A 563 -9.35 18.73 11.45
C ASN A 563 -10.54 18.93 12.38
N TRP A 564 -11.77 18.73 11.90
CA TRP A 564 -12.96 18.73 12.75
C TRP A 564 -12.87 17.66 13.84
N ALA A 565 -12.50 16.43 13.47
CA ALA A 565 -12.40 15.33 14.42
C ALA A 565 -11.37 15.59 15.53
N ARG A 566 -10.23 16.21 15.20
CA ARG A 566 -9.18 16.56 16.18
C ARG A 566 -9.59 17.65 17.15
N ARG A 567 -10.47 18.58 16.74
CA ARG A 567 -10.93 19.65 17.64
C ARG A 567 -12.13 19.28 18.50
N VAL A 568 -12.86 18.23 18.15
CA VAL A 568 -13.98 17.73 18.98
C VAL A 568 -13.41 16.80 20.06
N PRO A 569 -13.78 16.97 21.33
CA PRO A 569 -13.32 16.08 22.39
C PRO A 569 -13.66 14.61 22.14
N ASN A 570 -12.73 13.70 22.44
CA ASN A 570 -12.89 12.27 22.18
C ASN A 570 -14.09 11.62 22.90
N ASP A 571 -14.44 12.11 24.08
CA ASP A 571 -15.63 11.68 24.83
C ASP A 571 -16.93 12.06 24.13
N GLU A 572 -16.98 13.22 23.49
CA GLU A 572 -18.13 13.65 22.70
C GLU A 572 -18.25 12.85 21.39
N LEU A 573 -17.13 12.56 20.70
CA LEU A 573 -17.13 11.67 19.53
C LEU A 573 -17.61 10.26 19.93
N ARG A 574 -17.14 9.75 21.07
CA ARG A 574 -17.59 8.46 21.61
C ARG A 574 -19.09 8.47 21.93
N ALA A 575 -19.60 9.53 22.53
CA ALA A 575 -21.03 9.68 22.80
C ALA A 575 -21.85 9.70 21.50
N THR A 576 -21.33 10.34 20.44
CA THR A 576 -21.99 10.36 19.12
C THR A 576 -22.02 8.96 18.49
N LEU A 577 -20.93 8.19 18.59
CA LEU A 577 -20.89 6.80 18.14
C LEU A 577 -21.88 5.90 18.93
N ALA A 578 -22.00 6.11 20.23
CA ALA A 578 -22.80 5.28 21.14
C ALA A 578 -24.31 5.64 21.16
N ALA A 579 -24.73 6.82 20.68
CA ALA A 579 -26.13 7.24 20.70
C ALA A 579 -27.03 6.19 20.02
N GLU A 580 -28.20 5.89 20.61
CA GLU A 580 -29.19 5.02 19.97
C GLU A 580 -29.76 5.72 18.73
N GLY A 581 -29.74 5.03 17.59
CA GLY A 581 -30.28 5.57 16.34
C GLY A 581 -31.78 5.70 16.38
N THR A 582 -32.32 6.77 15.79
CA THR A 582 -33.75 6.94 15.53
C THR A 582 -34.21 6.20 14.27
N GLY A 583 -33.33 5.42 13.63
CA GLY A 583 -33.57 4.68 12.38
C GLY A 583 -33.83 3.19 12.63
N THR A 584 -34.67 2.62 11.79
CA THR A 584 -34.91 1.17 11.73
C THR A 584 -33.60 0.46 11.39
N PRO A 585 -33.18 -0.62 12.10
CA PRO A 585 -31.96 -1.33 11.78
C PRO A 585 -31.98 -1.82 10.34
N VAL A 586 -31.05 -1.35 9.51
CA VAL A 586 -30.88 -1.85 8.17
C VAL A 586 -30.18 -3.22 8.28
N SER A 587 -30.90 -4.29 8.02
CA SER A 587 -30.36 -5.64 7.93
C SER A 587 -29.34 -5.70 6.79
N LEU A 588 -28.07 -5.61 7.10
CA LEU A 588 -26.99 -5.95 6.17
C LEU A 588 -27.03 -7.47 5.96
N GLY A 589 -27.84 -7.91 4.98
CA GLY A 589 -28.13 -9.25 4.55
C GLY A 589 -27.42 -10.39 5.31
N THR A 590 -28.12 -10.98 6.27
CA THR A 590 -27.72 -12.25 6.89
C THR A 590 -27.67 -13.33 5.82
N LYS A 591 -26.65 -14.20 5.86
CA LYS A 591 -26.62 -15.45 5.10
C LYS A 591 -27.96 -16.17 5.29
N PRO A 592 -28.64 -16.67 4.23
CA PRO A 592 -29.72 -17.61 4.42
C PRO A 592 -29.15 -18.83 5.15
N GLY A 593 -29.74 -19.17 6.28
CA GLY A 593 -29.35 -20.33 7.05
C GLY A 593 -29.31 -21.58 6.19
N SER A 594 -28.29 -22.39 6.38
CA SER A 594 -28.27 -23.78 5.99
C SER A 594 -29.42 -24.49 6.75
N GLY A 595 -30.55 -24.60 6.12
CA GLY A 595 -31.65 -25.41 6.59
C GLY A 595 -31.60 -26.78 5.96
N ALA A 596 -31.46 -27.80 6.83
CA ALA A 596 -31.70 -29.23 6.71
C ALA A 596 -31.00 -29.97 5.58
#